data_a9bd3d0ff7aaebfb3e3539dba7ebcec7
#
_entry.id   a9bd3d0ff7aaebfb3e3539dba7ebcec7
#
_cell.length_a   1.000
_cell.length_b   1.000
_cell.length_c   1.000
_cell.angle_alpha   90.00
_cell.angle_beta   90.00
_cell.angle_gamma   90.00
#
_symmetry.space_group_name_H-M   'P 1'
#
loop_
_entity.id
_entity.type
_entity.pdbx_description
1 polymer ?
#
loop_
_entity_poly.entity_id
_entity_poly.type
_entity_poly.pdbx_seq_one_letter_code
_entity_poly.pdbx_strand_id
1 'polypeptide(L)'
;HGENNELFGIDDEALSVHEFMSKLNGLNCPALLHKPKIFILQACRGQRYDPGVRITGDATDAFVGNCFGFTSPKPGSCNTDVSNKLPAEADFLIAYATVPGYVSWRNNIRGSWFIQSICEIFAKYAKEMDILEMLTLVNKRVSEVYESSRDSYKQIPECATRLRRKFYFFPGLSFPVSNSISC
;
A
#
# COMPACT_ATOMS: atom_id res chain seq x y z
N HIS A 1 13.97 -0.20 13.55
CA HIS A 1 12.81 -0.20 14.44
C HIS A 1 11.91 0.99 14.13
N GLY A 2 10.66 0.98 14.59
CA GLY A 2 9.75 2.10 14.43
C GLY A 2 8.58 2.03 15.41
N GLU A 3 8.05 3.21 15.74
CA GLU A 3 6.87 3.38 16.59
C GLU A 3 6.21 4.72 16.21
N ASN A 4 4.88 4.79 16.26
CA ASN A 4 4.11 6.04 16.08
C ASN A 4 4.49 6.90 14.85
N ASN A 5 4.79 6.26 13.70
CA ASN A 5 5.30 6.91 12.47
C ASN A 5 6.72 7.51 12.58
N GLU A 6 7.50 7.08 13.55
CA GLU A 6 8.93 7.35 13.65
C GLU A 6 9.73 6.10 13.31
N LEU A 7 10.89 6.29 12.69
CA LEU A 7 11.89 5.28 12.44
C LEU A 7 13.10 5.58 13.32
N PHE A 8 13.68 4.55 13.94
CA PHE A 8 14.84 4.70 14.80
C PHE A 8 16.11 4.28 14.06
N GLY A 9 17.12 5.13 14.11
CA GLY A 9 18.46 4.84 13.62
C GLY A 9 19.19 3.79 14.48
N ILE A 10 20.43 3.48 14.13
CA ILE A 10 21.31 2.60 14.92
C ILE A 10 21.78 3.30 16.23
N ASP A 11 21.66 4.60 16.26
CA ASP A 11 21.98 5.50 17.37
C ASP A 11 20.76 5.81 18.26
N ASP A 12 19.64 5.11 18.02
CA ASP A 12 18.33 5.30 18.63
C ASP A 12 17.71 6.70 18.41
N GLU A 13 18.29 7.50 17.50
CA GLU A 13 17.69 8.77 17.08
C GLU A 13 16.42 8.53 16.28
N ALA A 14 15.36 9.28 16.63
CA ALA A 14 14.06 9.17 15.97
C ALA A 14 14.01 10.05 14.71
N LEU A 15 13.61 9.44 13.60
CA LEU A 15 13.32 10.11 12.33
C LEU A 15 11.82 10.07 12.06
N SER A 16 11.17 11.22 12.05
CA SER A 16 9.77 11.32 11.64
C SER A 16 9.64 10.98 10.15
N VAL A 17 8.80 9.99 9.84
CA VAL A 17 8.48 9.61 8.44
C VAL A 17 7.92 10.80 7.67
N HIS A 18 7.05 11.60 8.32
CA HIS A 18 6.47 12.79 7.71
C HIS A 18 7.53 13.87 7.41
N GLU A 19 8.43 14.12 8.34
CA GLU A 19 9.51 15.10 8.13
C GLU A 19 10.45 14.66 7.01
N PHE A 20 10.84 13.39 6.99
CA PHE A 20 11.65 12.84 5.92
C PHE A 20 10.98 12.99 4.54
N MET A 21 9.70 12.64 4.45
CA MET A 21 8.94 12.76 3.20
C MET A 21 8.78 14.21 2.76
N SER A 22 8.60 15.15 3.71
CA SER A 22 8.44 16.56 3.38
C SER A 22 9.63 17.15 2.64
N LYS A 23 10.83 16.62 2.88
CA LYS A 23 12.06 17.02 2.15
C LYS A 23 12.03 16.65 0.66
N LEU A 24 11.17 15.69 0.28
CA LEU A 24 11.03 15.19 -1.08
C LEU A 24 9.74 15.66 -1.77
N ASN A 25 8.98 16.54 -1.14
CA ASN A 25 7.76 17.08 -1.70
C ASN A 25 8.04 18.12 -2.80
N GLY A 26 6.99 18.55 -3.51
CA GLY A 26 7.13 19.46 -4.65
C GLY A 26 7.64 20.87 -4.32
N LEU A 27 7.56 21.30 -3.05
CA LEU A 27 8.10 22.59 -2.58
C LEU A 27 9.60 22.48 -2.30
N ASN A 28 10.00 21.46 -1.55
CA ASN A 28 11.38 21.29 -1.08
C ASN A 28 12.28 20.61 -2.11
N CYS A 29 11.71 19.82 -3.01
CA CYS A 29 12.44 19.16 -4.09
C CYS A 29 11.71 19.30 -5.44
N PRO A 30 11.82 20.46 -6.10
CA PRO A 30 11.16 20.72 -7.40
C PRO A 30 11.53 19.71 -8.49
N ALA A 31 12.72 19.10 -8.41
CA ALA A 31 13.16 18.06 -9.34
C ALA A 31 12.29 16.78 -9.32
N LEU A 32 11.52 16.56 -8.24
CA LEU A 32 10.59 15.46 -8.07
C LEU A 32 9.14 15.85 -8.38
N LEU A 33 8.89 17.07 -8.83
CA LEU A 33 7.56 17.50 -9.26
C LEU A 33 7.08 16.61 -10.42
N HIS A 34 5.81 16.22 -10.39
CA HIS A 34 5.19 15.27 -11.34
C HIS A 34 5.76 13.84 -11.35
N LYS A 35 6.73 13.52 -10.50
CA LYS A 35 7.29 12.18 -10.39
C LYS A 35 6.66 11.42 -9.24
N PRO A 36 6.31 10.14 -9.40
CA PRO A 36 5.83 9.32 -8.30
C PRO A 36 6.96 9.10 -7.28
N LYS A 37 6.62 9.24 -6.00
CA LYS A 37 7.50 9.04 -4.86
C LYS A 37 6.97 7.88 -4.05
N ILE A 38 7.65 6.73 -4.13
CA ILE A 38 7.19 5.46 -3.56
C ILE A 38 8.06 5.12 -2.37
N PHE A 39 7.44 4.92 -1.22
CA PHE A 39 8.06 4.53 0.04
C PHE A 39 7.56 3.16 0.48
N ILE A 40 8.46 2.28 0.83
CA ILE A 40 8.17 0.97 1.40
C ILE A 40 8.80 0.95 2.79
N LEU A 41 7.97 0.94 3.83
CA LEU A 41 8.40 1.08 5.21
C LEU A 41 8.20 -0.22 5.98
N GLN A 42 9.31 -0.89 6.29
CA GLN A 42 9.34 -2.10 7.09
C GLN A 42 9.72 -1.76 8.53
N ALA A 43 8.72 -1.41 9.33
CA ALA A 43 8.88 -1.13 10.75
C ALA A 43 7.57 -1.42 11.51
N CYS A 44 7.64 -1.59 12.81
CA CYS A 44 6.48 -1.54 13.68
C CYS A 44 5.90 -0.11 13.70
N ARG A 45 4.62 0.00 13.99
CA ARG A 45 3.94 1.30 14.16
C ARG A 45 3.24 1.38 15.52
N GLY A 46 3.70 0.59 16.47
CA GLY A 46 3.22 0.49 17.84
C GLY A 46 3.56 -0.86 18.43
N GLN A 47 2.90 -1.20 19.54
CA GLN A 47 3.23 -2.37 20.36
C GLN A 47 2.10 -3.41 20.43
N ARG A 48 0.95 -3.17 19.79
CA ARG A 48 -0.19 -4.08 19.82
C ARG A 48 0.05 -5.28 18.91
N TYR A 49 -0.42 -6.43 19.37
CA TYR A 49 -0.48 -7.68 18.61
C TYR A 49 -1.91 -7.90 18.11
N ASP A 50 -2.07 -8.32 16.87
CA ASP A 50 -3.37 -8.61 16.28
C ASP A 50 -3.73 -10.09 16.52
N PRO A 51 -4.71 -10.40 17.38
CA PRO A 51 -5.09 -11.80 17.66
C PRO A 51 -5.81 -12.47 16.49
N GLY A 52 -6.13 -11.73 15.45
CA GLY A 52 -6.96 -12.20 14.36
C GLY A 52 -8.43 -12.43 14.77
N VAL A 53 -9.26 -12.68 13.79
CA VAL A 53 -10.67 -13.06 13.96
C VAL A 53 -10.86 -14.46 13.39
N ARG A 54 -11.42 -15.37 14.17
CA ARG A 54 -11.74 -16.71 13.65
C ARG A 54 -12.88 -16.60 12.64
N ILE A 55 -12.62 -17.10 11.44
CA ILE A 55 -13.66 -17.28 10.44
C ILE A 55 -14.40 -18.56 10.84
N THR A 56 -15.53 -18.44 11.51
CA THR A 56 -16.43 -19.57 11.75
C THR A 56 -17.13 -19.85 10.43
N GLY A 57 -16.73 -20.96 9.79
CA GLY A 57 -17.42 -21.44 8.61
C GLY A 57 -18.82 -21.91 8.98
N ASP A 58 -19.81 -21.19 8.52
CA ASP A 58 -21.19 -21.54 8.16
C ASP A 58 -21.94 -20.21 7.95
N ALA A 59 -21.53 -19.46 6.94
CA ALA A 59 -22.36 -18.36 6.43
C ALA A 59 -23.23 -18.94 5.33
N THR A 60 -24.51 -19.10 5.61
CA THR A 60 -25.51 -19.28 4.58
C THR A 60 -25.44 -18.14 3.60
N ASP A 61 -25.44 -18.46 2.29
CA ASP A 61 -25.50 -17.51 1.18
C ASP A 61 -26.77 -16.65 1.26
N ALA A 62 -26.71 -15.56 1.99
CA ALA A 62 -27.78 -14.58 2.02
C ALA A 62 -27.24 -13.17 2.29
N PHE A 63 -26.47 -12.63 1.35
CA PHE A 63 -26.41 -11.19 1.19
C PHE A 63 -26.05 -10.80 -0.23
N VAL A 64 -27.06 -10.75 -1.09
CA VAL A 64 -26.98 -9.98 -2.34
C VAL A 64 -27.11 -8.51 -1.94
N GLY A 65 -26.01 -7.89 -1.58
CA GLY A 65 -25.94 -6.47 -1.29
C GLY A 65 -26.15 -5.67 -2.57
N ASN A 66 -27.20 -4.85 -2.60
CA ASN A 66 -27.44 -3.86 -3.63
C ASN A 66 -26.19 -3.00 -3.88
N CYS A 67 -25.67 -3.06 -5.08
CA CYS A 67 -24.71 -2.07 -5.57
C CYS A 67 -25.41 -0.71 -5.56
N PHE A 68 -25.02 0.15 -4.63
CA PHE A 68 -25.39 1.55 -4.68
C PHE A 68 -24.85 2.16 -5.97
N GLY A 69 -25.76 2.54 -6.86
CA GLY A 69 -25.41 3.28 -8.06
C GLY A 69 -24.83 4.64 -7.66
N PHE A 70 -23.55 4.84 -7.92
CA PHE A 70 -22.93 6.13 -7.88
C PHE A 70 -23.49 6.96 -9.06
N THR A 71 -24.41 7.87 -8.76
CA THR A 71 -24.77 8.93 -9.71
C THR A 71 -23.59 9.90 -9.76
N SER A 72 -22.92 9.95 -10.89
CA SER A 72 -21.88 10.94 -11.15
C SER A 72 -22.44 12.34 -10.97
N PRO A 73 -21.83 13.21 -10.18
CA PRO A 73 -22.20 14.63 -10.19
C PRO A 73 -21.90 15.19 -11.57
N LYS A 74 -22.85 15.89 -12.17
CA LYS A 74 -22.63 16.70 -13.39
C LYS A 74 -21.47 17.67 -13.11
N PRO A 75 -20.54 17.85 -14.04
CA PRO A 75 -19.50 18.86 -13.89
C PRO A 75 -20.16 20.22 -13.81
N GLY A 76 -20.23 20.81 -12.62
CA GLY A 76 -20.52 22.21 -12.44
C GLY A 76 -19.45 22.99 -13.18
N SER A 77 -19.90 23.98 -13.96
CA SER A 77 -19.04 24.95 -14.63
C SER A 77 -18.16 25.64 -13.56
N CYS A 78 -16.96 25.13 -13.37
CA CYS A 78 -15.94 25.81 -12.59
C CYS A 78 -15.28 26.81 -13.52
N ASN A 79 -15.47 28.11 -13.27
CA ASN A 79 -14.68 29.15 -13.91
C ASN A 79 -13.23 28.90 -13.54
N THR A 80 -12.48 28.33 -14.45
CA THR A 80 -11.10 27.95 -14.25
C THR A 80 -10.20 29.05 -14.78
N ASP A 81 -9.84 29.95 -13.90
CA ASP A 81 -8.43 30.36 -13.90
C ASP A 81 -7.65 29.10 -13.46
N VAL A 82 -7.21 28.29 -14.41
CA VAL A 82 -6.44 27.09 -14.15
C VAL A 82 -5.11 27.55 -13.56
N SER A 83 -5.10 27.70 -12.24
CA SER A 83 -3.87 27.87 -11.50
C SER A 83 -2.97 26.69 -11.83
N ASN A 84 -1.83 26.96 -12.45
CA ASN A 84 -0.82 25.97 -12.84
C ASN A 84 -0.07 25.40 -11.62
N LYS A 85 -0.79 25.21 -10.49
CA LYS A 85 -0.26 24.76 -9.20
C LYS A 85 -0.69 23.34 -8.90
N LEU A 86 0.24 22.58 -8.33
CA LEU A 86 -0.02 21.25 -7.80
C LEU A 86 0.10 21.27 -6.27
N PRO A 87 -0.67 20.42 -5.56
CA PRO A 87 -0.42 20.21 -4.14
C PRO A 87 1.02 19.73 -3.92
N ALA A 88 1.68 20.28 -2.89
CA ALA A 88 3.07 19.93 -2.58
C ALA A 88 3.25 18.43 -2.32
N GLU A 89 2.26 17.80 -1.69
CA GLU A 89 2.23 16.39 -1.30
C GLU A 89 1.65 15.47 -2.39
N ALA A 90 1.52 15.94 -3.64
CA ALA A 90 1.03 15.11 -4.75
C ALA A 90 2.04 14.00 -5.14
N ASP A 91 1.50 12.91 -5.67
CA ASP A 91 2.26 11.79 -6.25
C ASP A 91 3.09 10.98 -5.24
N PHE A 92 2.66 10.91 -3.98
CA PHE A 92 3.22 10.00 -2.98
C PHE A 92 2.44 8.69 -2.88
N LEU A 93 3.16 7.61 -2.64
CA LEU A 93 2.63 6.31 -2.22
C LEU A 93 3.50 5.79 -1.08
N ILE A 94 2.86 5.38 0.01
CA ILE A 94 3.54 4.83 1.17
C ILE A 94 2.93 3.47 1.48
N ALA A 95 3.74 2.43 1.42
CA ALA A 95 3.36 1.08 1.79
C ALA A 95 4.00 0.73 3.14
N TYR A 96 3.18 0.61 4.16
CA TYR A 96 3.59 0.25 5.52
C TYR A 96 3.43 -1.24 5.75
N ALA A 97 4.36 -1.82 6.49
CA ALA A 97 4.29 -3.23 6.86
C ALA A 97 3.08 -3.58 7.71
N THR A 98 2.56 -2.63 8.50
CA THR A 98 1.42 -2.82 9.40
C THR A 98 0.64 -1.52 9.58
N VAL A 99 -0.57 -1.63 10.11
CA VAL A 99 -1.43 -0.50 10.46
C VAL A 99 -0.96 0.21 11.73
N PRO A 100 -1.38 1.48 11.97
CA PRO A 100 -0.99 2.24 13.16
C PRO A 100 -1.30 1.52 14.48
N GLY A 101 -0.36 1.54 15.39
CA GLY A 101 -0.46 0.95 16.71
C GLY A 101 -0.07 -0.53 16.80
N TYR A 102 0.24 -1.18 15.67
CA TYR A 102 0.55 -2.61 15.64
C TYR A 102 2.00 -2.91 15.31
N VAL A 103 2.44 -4.10 15.73
CA VAL A 103 3.77 -4.63 15.39
C VAL A 103 3.80 -5.16 13.96
N SER A 104 5.00 -5.25 13.39
CA SER A 104 5.27 -5.98 12.15
C SER A 104 6.16 -7.20 12.44
N TRP A 105 5.85 -8.33 11.80
CA TRP A 105 6.51 -9.59 12.04
C TRP A 105 7.66 -9.87 11.07
N ARG A 106 8.70 -10.51 11.58
CA ARG A 106 9.79 -11.05 10.77
C ARG A 106 10.24 -12.42 11.27
N ASN A 107 10.58 -13.27 10.35
CA ASN A 107 11.31 -14.50 10.61
C ASN A 107 12.82 -14.22 10.55
N ASN A 108 13.60 -14.73 11.49
CA ASN A 108 15.04 -14.46 11.56
C ASN A 108 15.83 -15.05 10.38
N ILE A 109 15.29 -16.06 9.71
CA ILE A 109 15.93 -16.74 8.59
C ILE A 109 15.40 -16.21 7.25
N ARG A 110 14.07 -16.10 7.13
CA ARG A 110 13.39 -15.78 5.86
C ARG A 110 13.15 -14.28 5.65
N GLY A 111 13.26 -13.46 6.69
CA GLY A 111 12.97 -12.03 6.65
C GLY A 111 11.54 -11.68 7.06
N SER A 112 11.13 -10.43 6.84
CA SER A 112 9.82 -9.95 7.23
C SER A 112 8.70 -10.48 6.32
N TRP A 113 7.53 -10.72 6.87
CA TRP A 113 6.36 -11.19 6.11
C TRP A 113 5.98 -10.24 4.98
N PHE A 114 6.04 -8.94 5.26
CA PHE A 114 5.72 -7.89 4.31
C PHE A 114 6.70 -7.85 3.12
N ILE A 115 8.01 -7.80 3.39
CA ILE A 115 9.01 -7.73 2.30
C ILE A 115 9.04 -9.02 1.48
N GLN A 116 8.91 -10.19 2.11
CA GLN A 116 8.79 -11.45 1.38
C GLN A 116 7.59 -11.41 0.41
N SER A 117 6.43 -10.93 0.89
CA SER A 117 5.22 -10.82 0.08
C SER A 117 5.38 -9.82 -1.06
N ILE A 118 6.02 -8.67 -0.81
CA ILE A 118 6.34 -7.70 -1.87
C ILE A 118 7.22 -8.36 -2.94
N CYS A 119 8.33 -8.96 -2.55
CA CYS A 119 9.25 -9.57 -3.50
C CYS A 119 8.57 -10.63 -4.37
N GLU A 120 7.75 -11.48 -3.77
CA GLU A 120 7.06 -12.55 -4.51
C GLU A 120 5.98 -12.00 -5.46
N ILE A 121 5.11 -11.10 -4.95
CA ILE A 121 4.03 -10.54 -5.75
C ILE A 121 4.58 -9.66 -6.88
N PHE A 122 5.56 -8.80 -6.59
CA PHE A 122 6.14 -7.91 -7.60
C PHE A 122 6.90 -8.70 -8.66
N ALA A 123 7.68 -9.71 -8.27
CA ALA A 123 8.37 -10.57 -9.24
C ALA A 123 7.41 -11.25 -10.22
N LYS A 124 6.22 -11.61 -9.75
CA LYS A 124 5.21 -12.30 -10.56
C LYS A 124 4.38 -11.37 -11.44
N TYR A 125 3.99 -10.21 -10.91
CA TYR A 125 2.93 -9.40 -11.53
C TYR A 125 3.36 -8.00 -11.99
N ALA A 126 4.61 -7.56 -11.72
CA ALA A 126 5.06 -6.18 -12.04
C ALA A 126 5.02 -5.84 -13.54
N LYS A 127 4.97 -6.84 -14.42
CA LYS A 127 4.84 -6.65 -15.86
C LYS A 127 3.41 -6.30 -16.29
N GLU A 128 2.39 -6.71 -15.52
CA GLU A 128 0.99 -6.70 -15.92
C GLU A 128 0.13 -5.77 -15.08
N MET A 129 0.46 -5.63 -13.79
CA MET A 129 -0.36 -4.93 -12.80
C MET A 129 0.25 -3.59 -12.40
N ASP A 130 -0.61 -2.64 -12.04
CA ASP A 130 -0.15 -1.42 -11.37
C ASP A 130 0.21 -1.69 -9.90
N ILE A 131 0.93 -0.74 -9.31
CA ILE A 131 1.46 -0.91 -7.95
C ILE A 131 0.37 -1.08 -6.88
N LEU A 132 -0.79 -0.45 -7.03
CA LEU A 132 -1.89 -0.55 -6.05
C LEU A 132 -2.57 -1.92 -6.12
N GLU A 133 -2.75 -2.46 -7.33
CA GLU A 133 -3.24 -3.81 -7.53
C GLU A 133 -2.29 -4.84 -6.88
N MET A 134 -0.98 -4.68 -7.09
CA MET A 134 0.01 -5.56 -6.46
C MET A 134 0.05 -5.42 -4.93
N LEU A 135 -0.05 -4.21 -4.39
CA LEU A 135 -0.10 -4.00 -2.94
C LEU A 135 -1.37 -4.59 -2.31
N THR A 136 -2.49 -4.62 -3.03
CA THR A 136 -3.69 -5.34 -2.61
C THR A 136 -3.44 -6.84 -2.50
N LEU A 137 -2.73 -7.44 -3.46
CA LEU A 137 -2.31 -8.85 -3.38
C LEU A 137 -1.31 -9.11 -2.25
N VAL A 138 -0.42 -8.15 -1.96
CA VAL A 138 0.49 -8.21 -0.79
C VAL A 138 -0.32 -8.24 0.51
N ASN A 139 -1.35 -7.38 0.65
CA ASN A 139 -2.22 -7.38 1.82
C ASN A 139 -2.91 -8.73 2.01
N LYS A 140 -3.51 -9.25 0.94
CA LYS A 140 -4.13 -10.59 0.93
C LYS A 140 -3.12 -11.66 1.38
N ARG A 141 -1.94 -11.69 0.78
CA ARG A 141 -0.93 -12.69 1.10
C ARG A 141 -0.46 -12.60 2.55
N VAL A 142 -0.17 -11.40 3.06
CA VAL A 142 0.28 -11.23 4.45
C VAL A 142 -0.80 -11.69 5.43
N SER A 143 -2.06 -11.33 5.19
CA SER A 143 -3.16 -11.68 6.08
C SER A 143 -3.53 -13.17 6.06
N GLU A 144 -3.43 -13.83 4.91
CA GLU A 144 -3.87 -15.23 4.76
C GLU A 144 -2.74 -16.25 5.05
N VAL A 145 -1.51 -15.97 4.58
CA VAL A 145 -0.42 -16.96 4.59
C VAL A 145 0.39 -16.96 5.87
N TYR A 146 0.47 -15.81 6.54
CA TYR A 146 1.34 -15.68 7.70
C TYR A 146 0.57 -15.64 9.02
N GLU A 147 1.18 -16.30 9.99
CA GLU A 147 0.71 -16.37 11.37
C GLU A 147 1.91 -16.55 12.29
N SER A 148 1.89 -15.94 13.49
CA SER A 148 2.97 -16.14 14.46
C SER A 148 2.89 -17.55 15.06
N SER A 149 4.06 -18.18 15.26
CA SER A 149 4.15 -19.57 15.70
C SER A 149 3.69 -19.80 17.15
N ARG A 150 3.65 -18.77 17.98
CA ARG A 150 3.37 -18.93 19.41
C ARG A 150 1.91 -18.66 19.78
N ASP A 151 1.36 -17.56 19.28
CA ASP A 151 0.06 -17.06 19.72
C ASP A 151 -0.91 -16.82 18.54
N SER A 152 -0.55 -17.31 17.37
CA SER A 152 -1.35 -17.17 16.13
C SER A 152 -1.69 -15.73 15.76
N TYR A 153 -0.82 -14.77 16.13
CA TYR A 153 -1.01 -13.36 15.77
C TYR A 153 -0.90 -13.13 14.26
N LYS A 154 -1.70 -12.20 13.79
CA LYS A 154 -1.84 -11.82 12.40
C LYS A 154 -1.15 -10.48 12.12
N GLN A 155 -1.09 -10.10 10.85
CA GLN A 155 -0.60 -8.81 10.39
C GLN A 155 -1.35 -8.42 9.13
N ILE A 156 -1.67 -7.13 9.02
CA ILE A 156 -2.19 -6.53 7.79
C ILE A 156 -1.37 -5.30 7.43
N PRO A 157 -0.77 -5.24 6.22
CA PRO A 157 -0.12 -4.04 5.73
C PRO A 157 -1.12 -2.92 5.41
N GLU A 158 -0.63 -1.70 5.30
CA GLU A 158 -1.42 -0.53 4.94
C GLU A 158 -0.77 0.21 3.76
N CYS A 159 -1.59 0.71 2.84
CA CYS A 159 -1.13 1.57 1.76
C CYS A 159 -1.85 2.92 1.80
N ALA A 160 -1.07 4.00 1.92
CA ALA A 160 -1.55 5.37 1.78
C ALA A 160 -1.09 5.93 0.43
N THR A 161 -2.04 6.38 -0.41
CA THR A 161 -1.71 6.87 -1.74
C THR A 161 -2.26 8.26 -2.01
N ARG A 162 -1.44 9.09 -2.64
CA ARG A 162 -1.76 10.38 -3.25
C ARG A 162 -1.30 10.39 -4.71
N LEU A 163 -1.15 9.21 -5.32
CA LEU A 163 -0.87 9.07 -6.74
C LEU A 163 -2.05 9.60 -7.56
N ARG A 164 -1.78 10.39 -8.58
CA ARG A 164 -2.78 10.96 -9.49
C ARG A 164 -2.92 10.16 -10.79
N ARG A 165 -2.04 9.16 -10.99
CA ARG A 165 -2.03 8.26 -12.14
C ARG A 165 -1.64 6.86 -11.69
N LYS A 166 -2.04 5.84 -12.44
CA LYS A 166 -1.56 4.48 -12.26
C LYS A 166 -0.04 4.43 -12.44
N PHE A 167 0.64 3.66 -11.62
CA PHE A 167 2.07 3.45 -11.71
C PHE A 167 2.37 2.01 -12.08
N TYR A 168 3.05 1.84 -13.22
CA TYR A 168 3.54 0.56 -13.71
C TYR A 168 5.06 0.56 -13.71
N PHE A 169 5.69 -0.57 -13.32
CA PHE A 169 7.15 -0.72 -13.38
C PHE A 169 7.65 -0.81 -14.82
N PHE A 170 6.83 -1.36 -15.72
CA PHE A 170 7.16 -1.54 -17.13
C PHE A 170 6.09 -0.89 -18.02
N PRO A 171 6.03 0.44 -18.05
CA PRO A 171 5.06 1.14 -18.89
C PRO A 171 5.36 0.88 -20.38
N GLY A 172 4.32 0.61 -21.15
CA GLY A 172 4.43 0.41 -22.60
C GLY A 172 4.71 -1.04 -23.02
N LEU A 173 4.83 -2.00 -22.11
CA LEU A 173 4.74 -3.40 -22.48
C LEU A 173 3.25 -3.75 -22.72
N SER A 174 2.85 -3.79 -23.99
CA SER A 174 1.56 -4.35 -24.39
C SER A 174 1.70 -5.88 -24.46
N PHE A 175 1.01 -6.59 -23.57
CA PHE A 175 0.85 -8.03 -23.72
C PHE A 175 -0.29 -8.29 -24.71
N PRO A 176 -0.15 -9.22 -25.67
CA PRO A 176 -1.28 -9.65 -26.46
C PRO A 176 -2.33 -10.21 -25.47
N VAL A 177 -3.51 -9.61 -25.49
CA VAL A 177 -4.66 -10.15 -24.78
C VAL A 177 -4.86 -11.57 -25.35
N SER A 178 -4.62 -12.58 -24.53
CA SER A 178 -4.96 -13.95 -24.91
C SER A 178 -6.48 -14.06 -25.00
N ASN A 179 -7.01 -13.85 -26.20
CA ASN A 179 -8.37 -14.22 -26.53
C ASN A 179 -8.48 -15.75 -26.47
N SER A 180 -8.76 -16.26 -25.31
CA SER A 180 -9.18 -17.64 -25.11
C SER A 180 -10.37 -17.68 -24.17
N ILE A 181 -11.49 -17.15 -24.67
CA ILE A 181 -12.80 -17.64 -24.26
C ILE A 181 -13.41 -18.17 -25.56
N SER A 182 -13.09 -19.40 -25.85
CA SER A 182 -13.93 -20.23 -26.74
C SER A 182 -14.80 -21.06 -25.84
N CYS A 183 -16.08 -20.97 -26.08
CA CYS A 183 -17.23 -21.69 -25.55
C CYS A 183 -16.96 -23.01 -24.82
#